data_2aebd264568f16b0a6603e760bb5b8d5
#
_entry.id   2aebd264568f16b0a6603e760bb5b8d5
#
_cell.length_a   1.000
_cell.length_b   1.000
_cell.length_c   1.000
_cell.angle_alpha   90.00
_cell.angle_beta   90.00
_cell.angle_gamma   90.00
#
_symmetry.space_group_name_H-M   'P 1'
#
loop_
_entity.id
_entity.type
_entity.pdbx_description
1 polymer ?
#
loop_
_entity_poly.entity_id
_entity_poly.type
_entity_poly.pdbx_seq_one_letter_code
_entity_poly.pdbx_strand_id
1 'polypeptide(L)'
;GKRKLKTVTADHLQAFIDFLSYGGTNPDGTTSKPMSKGYMLLFSAVLQNSFRFAVFPKKLITFNPMQYVKLRGRKQETDIFSDSEEDTSSIPTITHEQFQKLEEFLKAKDNPALLPVQIAYYTGLRIGEVCGLTWQDINLEEQYLTVRRSMRYNGTRHTTEVGTTKRSKVRTVDFCDTLAAILRAARTEPVSY
;
A
#
# COMPACT_ATOMS: atom_id res chain seq x y z
N GLY A 1 27.20 -9.16 9.93
CA GLY A 1 28.15 -9.46 10.97
C GLY A 1 28.03 -10.87 11.49
N LYS A 2 29.17 -11.43 11.98
CA LYS A 2 29.26 -12.83 12.43
C LYS A 2 29.05 -12.97 13.96
N ARG A 3 28.12 -12.16 14.56
CA ARG A 3 27.86 -12.30 16.00
C ARG A 3 27.04 -13.54 16.29
N LYS A 4 27.39 -14.25 17.37
CA LYS A 4 26.60 -15.37 17.86
C LYS A 4 25.28 -14.85 18.45
N LEU A 5 24.14 -15.52 18.18
CA LEU A 5 22.82 -15.09 18.62
C LEU A 5 22.76 -14.81 20.16
N LYS A 6 23.43 -15.65 20.96
CA LYS A 6 23.50 -15.52 22.44
C LYS A 6 24.21 -14.25 22.94
N THR A 7 25.00 -13.57 22.08
CA THR A 7 25.73 -12.34 22.44
C THR A 7 25.08 -11.07 21.93
N VAL A 8 23.90 -11.18 21.32
CA VAL A 8 23.12 -10.01 20.88
C VAL A 8 22.36 -9.44 22.07
N THR A 9 22.65 -8.19 22.40
CA THR A 9 21.99 -7.44 23.50
C THR A 9 20.94 -6.48 22.95
N ALA A 10 20.09 -5.95 23.83
CA ALA A 10 19.14 -4.91 23.50
C ALA A 10 19.83 -3.64 22.97
N ASP A 11 20.99 -3.27 23.51
CA ASP A 11 21.76 -2.10 23.06
C ASP A 11 22.26 -2.27 21.62
N HIS A 12 22.70 -3.46 21.25
CA HIS A 12 23.08 -3.73 19.86
C HIS A 12 21.91 -3.57 18.89
N LEU A 13 20.71 -4.01 19.32
CA LEU A 13 19.50 -3.88 18.51
C LEU A 13 19.00 -2.45 18.51
N GLN A 14 19.08 -1.72 19.62
CA GLN A 14 18.74 -0.31 19.68
C GLN A 14 19.64 0.52 18.75
N ALA A 15 20.95 0.32 18.82
CA ALA A 15 21.89 1.01 17.93
C ALA A 15 21.61 0.74 16.45
N PHE A 16 21.23 -0.51 16.12
CA PHE A 16 20.83 -0.85 14.75
C PHE A 16 19.53 -0.15 14.32
N ILE A 17 18.52 -0.13 15.20
CA ILE A 17 17.24 0.55 14.95
C ILE A 17 17.46 2.06 14.84
N ASP A 18 18.29 2.65 15.70
CA ASP A 18 18.64 4.08 15.64
C ASP A 18 19.38 4.41 14.33
N PHE A 19 20.31 3.56 13.90
CA PHE A 19 20.99 3.70 12.61
C PHE A 19 20.00 3.68 11.43
N LEU A 20 19.03 2.79 11.43
CA LEU A 20 18.00 2.76 10.40
C LEU A 20 17.08 3.99 10.45
N SER A 21 16.80 4.51 11.65
CA SER A 21 15.91 5.65 11.87
C SER A 21 16.53 6.98 11.44
N TYR A 22 17.81 7.16 11.74
CA TYR A 22 18.50 8.45 11.54
C TYR A 22 19.47 8.43 10.35
N GLY A 23 19.77 7.26 9.81
CA GLY A 23 20.86 7.07 8.87
C GLY A 23 22.21 7.07 9.56
N GLY A 24 23.27 7.00 8.78
CA GLY A 24 24.64 7.04 9.29
C GLY A 24 25.64 6.50 8.28
N THR A 25 26.90 6.40 8.67
CA THR A 25 27.95 5.88 7.85
C THR A 25 28.09 4.37 8.04
N ASN A 26 28.04 3.62 6.95
CA ASN A 26 28.27 2.18 6.94
C ASN A 26 29.76 1.89 7.17
N PRO A 27 30.13 0.64 7.57
CA PRO A 27 31.53 0.24 7.73
C PRO A 27 32.37 0.30 6.45
N ASP A 28 31.74 0.36 5.29
CA ASP A 28 32.37 0.51 3.97
C ASP A 28 32.56 1.99 3.55
N GLY A 29 32.22 2.94 4.43
CA GLY A 29 32.30 4.37 4.18
C GLY A 29 31.11 4.97 3.42
N THR A 30 30.14 4.17 2.99
CA THR A 30 28.92 4.67 2.33
C THR A 30 27.94 5.27 3.34
N THR A 31 27.20 6.32 2.94
CA THR A 31 26.18 6.95 3.79
C THR A 31 24.81 6.34 3.55
N SER A 32 24.17 5.85 4.60
CA SER A 32 22.80 5.35 4.57
C SER A 32 21.82 6.46 4.91
N LYS A 33 20.79 6.63 4.08
CA LYS A 33 19.69 7.57 4.36
C LYS A 33 18.73 7.00 5.41
N PRO A 34 18.06 7.86 6.20
CA PRO A 34 17.01 7.42 7.13
C PRO A 34 15.92 6.63 6.41
N MET A 35 15.46 5.54 7.02
CA MET A 35 14.35 4.76 6.49
C MET A 35 13.00 5.37 6.87
N SER A 36 11.97 5.09 6.06
CA SER A 36 10.61 5.50 6.37
C SER A 36 10.06 4.76 7.60
N LYS A 37 9.10 5.39 8.31
CA LYS A 37 8.44 4.79 9.47
C LYS A 37 7.83 3.40 9.18
N GLY A 38 7.27 3.22 7.97
CA GLY A 38 6.70 1.94 7.56
C GLY A 38 7.74 0.82 7.47
N TYR A 39 8.91 1.10 6.91
CA TYR A 39 10.02 0.15 6.87
C TYR A 39 10.56 -0.15 8.28
N MET A 40 10.68 0.86 9.14
CA MET A 40 11.12 0.69 10.52
C MET A 40 10.20 -0.27 11.30
N LEU A 41 8.88 -0.13 11.15
CA LEU A 41 7.90 -1.04 11.76
C LEU A 41 8.05 -2.46 11.23
N LEU A 42 8.29 -2.62 9.91
CA LEU A 42 8.50 -3.93 9.29
C LEU A 42 9.76 -4.61 9.83
N PHE A 43 10.90 -3.92 9.86
CA PHE A 43 12.15 -4.45 10.41
C PHE A 43 12.02 -4.84 11.88
N SER A 44 11.40 -3.98 12.68
CA SER A 44 11.14 -4.26 14.08
C SER A 44 10.27 -5.51 14.26
N ALA A 45 9.21 -5.66 13.47
CA ALA A 45 8.34 -6.83 13.51
C ALA A 45 9.09 -8.13 13.15
N VAL A 46 9.95 -8.07 12.12
CA VAL A 46 10.78 -9.21 11.70
C VAL A 46 11.74 -9.61 12.82
N LEU A 47 12.46 -8.65 13.42
CA LEU A 47 13.38 -8.90 14.52
C LEU A 47 12.63 -9.45 15.74
N GLN A 48 11.51 -8.82 16.13
CA GLN A 48 10.69 -9.27 17.26
C GLN A 48 10.23 -10.71 17.09
N ASN A 49 9.75 -11.08 15.92
CA ASN A 49 9.29 -12.44 15.63
C ASN A 49 10.46 -13.43 15.58
N SER A 50 11.60 -13.05 15.00
CA SER A 50 12.79 -13.89 14.92
C SER A 50 13.34 -14.22 16.32
N PHE A 51 13.46 -13.21 17.20
CA PHE A 51 13.91 -13.44 18.57
C PHE A 51 12.87 -14.19 19.41
N ARG A 52 11.55 -13.95 19.19
CA ARG A 52 10.51 -14.76 19.83
C ARG A 52 10.64 -16.23 19.45
N PHE A 53 10.86 -16.53 18.17
CA PHE A 53 11.06 -17.88 17.69
C PHE A 53 12.34 -18.53 18.26
N ALA A 54 13.40 -17.74 18.44
CA ALA A 54 14.64 -18.20 19.06
C ALA A 54 14.47 -18.53 20.56
N VAL A 55 13.58 -17.84 21.29
CA VAL A 55 13.20 -18.18 22.65
C VAL A 55 12.33 -19.42 22.67
N PHE A 56 11.25 -19.43 21.88
CA PHE A 56 10.31 -20.55 21.75
C PHE A 56 9.79 -20.62 20.31
N PRO A 57 9.80 -21.79 19.68
CA PRO A 57 10.09 -23.13 20.20
C PRO A 57 11.58 -23.54 20.22
N LYS A 58 12.49 -22.72 19.62
CA LYS A 58 13.89 -23.16 19.39
C LYS A 58 14.76 -23.21 20.64
N LYS A 59 14.40 -22.52 21.72
CA LYS A 59 15.14 -22.50 23.01
C LYS A 59 16.64 -22.18 22.85
N LEU A 60 17.00 -21.33 21.89
CA LEU A 60 18.36 -20.92 21.60
C LEU A 60 18.86 -19.82 22.54
N ILE A 61 17.94 -19.00 23.03
CA ILE A 61 18.15 -17.92 24.00
C ILE A 61 17.05 -17.96 25.05
N THR A 62 17.31 -17.38 26.22
CA THR A 62 16.39 -17.40 27.36
C THR A 62 15.36 -16.29 27.36
N PHE A 63 15.66 -15.15 26.70
CA PHE A 63 14.76 -13.99 26.64
C PHE A 63 14.89 -13.29 25.27
N ASN A 64 13.88 -12.51 24.94
CA ASN A 64 13.86 -11.72 23.69
C ASN A 64 14.40 -10.31 23.94
N PRO A 65 15.61 -9.94 23.45
CA PRO A 65 16.18 -8.62 23.68
C PRO A 65 15.40 -7.49 23.00
N MET A 66 14.58 -7.77 21.99
CA MET A 66 13.72 -6.79 21.35
C MET A 66 12.64 -6.20 22.27
N GLN A 67 12.35 -6.81 23.41
CA GLN A 67 11.39 -6.28 24.39
C GLN A 67 11.83 -4.93 24.98
N TYR A 68 13.14 -4.67 25.00
CA TYR A 68 13.72 -3.44 25.55
C TYR A 68 14.07 -2.40 24.49
N VAL A 69 13.87 -2.71 23.21
CA VAL A 69 14.16 -1.80 22.09
C VAL A 69 12.99 -0.84 21.87
N LYS A 70 13.29 0.45 21.87
CA LYS A 70 12.31 1.51 21.62
C LYS A 70 12.39 1.97 20.16
N LEU A 71 11.26 1.95 19.48
CA LEU A 71 11.13 2.60 18.18
C LEU A 71 11.02 4.11 18.41
N ARG A 72 12.14 4.80 18.27
CA ARG A 72 12.17 6.26 18.25
C ARG A 72 11.69 6.71 16.87
N GLY A 73 10.40 7.02 16.74
CA GLY A 73 9.91 7.71 15.56
C GLY A 73 10.51 9.11 15.50
N ARG A 74 10.94 9.61 14.32
CA ARG A 74 11.01 11.04 14.11
C ARG A 74 9.65 11.61 14.53
N LYS A 75 9.60 12.36 15.62
CA LYS A 75 8.57 13.38 15.78
C LYS A 75 8.82 14.31 14.59
N GLN A 76 7.94 14.32 13.59
CA GLN A 76 7.72 15.55 12.87
C GLN A 76 7.32 16.51 13.98
N GLU A 77 8.15 17.49 14.26
CA GLU A 77 7.73 18.71 14.92
C GLU A 77 6.70 19.32 13.97
N THR A 78 5.48 18.88 14.10
CA THR A 78 4.34 19.67 13.65
C THR A 78 4.36 20.84 14.62
N ASP A 79 4.89 21.96 14.15
CA ASP A 79 4.74 23.24 14.79
C ASP A 79 3.23 23.51 14.85
N ILE A 80 2.64 23.23 16.03
CA ILE A 80 1.19 23.33 16.27
C ILE A 80 0.74 24.81 16.13
N PHE A 81 1.69 25.73 15.96
CA PHE A 81 1.47 27.16 15.83
C PHE A 81 1.89 27.75 14.48
N SER A 82 2.32 26.94 13.52
CA SER A 82 2.50 27.45 12.16
C SER A 82 1.13 27.44 11.47
N ASP A 83 0.50 28.60 11.38
CA ASP A 83 -0.62 28.90 10.46
C ASP A 83 -0.19 28.87 8.98
N SER A 84 0.94 28.24 8.66
CA SER A 84 1.32 27.95 7.30
C SER A 84 0.51 26.73 6.85
N GLU A 85 -0.45 26.96 5.96
CA GLU A 85 -1.10 25.96 5.11
C GLU A 85 -0.06 25.24 4.22
N GLU A 86 1.12 24.91 4.76
CA GLU A 86 2.17 24.21 4.06
C GLU A 86 2.12 22.72 4.42
N ASP A 87 1.58 22.02 3.46
CA ASP A 87 1.98 20.67 3.08
C ASP A 87 1.86 19.59 4.18
N THR A 88 0.66 19.17 4.45
CA THR A 88 0.45 17.73 4.60
C THR A 88 1.09 17.09 3.37
N SER A 89 2.26 16.45 3.56
CA SER A 89 3.04 15.79 2.51
C SER A 89 2.10 15.24 1.44
N SER A 90 1.98 15.96 0.36
CA SER A 90 1.03 15.72 -0.70
C SER A 90 1.35 14.35 -1.28
N ILE A 91 0.55 13.37 -0.94
CA ILE A 91 0.50 12.14 -1.73
C ILE A 91 0.27 12.64 -3.15
N PRO A 92 1.21 12.44 -4.09
CA PRO A 92 1.05 12.96 -5.43
C PRO A 92 -0.26 12.40 -6.01
N THR A 93 -1.22 13.29 -6.20
CA THR A 93 -2.50 12.95 -6.82
C THR A 93 -2.48 13.38 -8.28
N ILE A 94 -3.13 12.61 -9.13
CA ILE A 94 -3.28 12.95 -10.53
C ILE A 94 -4.24 14.15 -10.64
N THR A 95 -3.84 15.23 -11.36
CA THR A 95 -4.71 16.35 -11.65
C THR A 95 -5.74 15.96 -12.73
N HIS A 96 -6.82 16.73 -12.83
CA HIS A 96 -7.84 16.48 -13.86
C HIS A 96 -7.25 16.58 -15.29
N GLU A 97 -6.39 17.53 -15.54
CA GLU A 97 -5.71 17.68 -16.84
C GLU A 97 -4.80 16.48 -17.16
N GLN A 98 -4.08 15.97 -16.17
CA GLN A 98 -3.25 14.78 -16.33
C GLN A 98 -4.11 13.54 -16.61
N PHE A 99 -5.27 13.44 -15.96
CA PHE A 99 -6.21 12.36 -16.19
C PHE A 99 -6.78 12.43 -17.60
N GLN A 100 -7.20 13.60 -18.09
CA GLN A 100 -7.69 13.78 -19.48
C GLN A 100 -6.65 13.35 -20.51
N LYS A 101 -5.38 13.75 -20.36
CA LYS A 101 -4.30 13.32 -21.25
C LYS A 101 -4.09 11.80 -21.25
N LEU A 102 -4.19 11.17 -20.06
CA LEU A 102 -4.12 9.72 -19.94
C LEU A 102 -5.30 9.04 -20.65
N GLU A 103 -6.50 9.57 -20.46
CA GLU A 103 -7.72 9.08 -21.11
C GLU A 103 -7.62 9.14 -22.63
N GLU A 104 -7.21 10.28 -23.19
CA GLU A 104 -6.98 10.46 -24.62
C GLU A 104 -5.93 9.47 -25.17
N PHE A 105 -4.82 9.30 -24.45
CA PHE A 105 -3.78 8.34 -24.80
C PHE A 105 -4.28 6.91 -24.84
N LEU A 106 -5.08 6.50 -23.85
CA LEU A 106 -5.65 5.15 -23.78
C LEU A 106 -6.69 4.94 -24.89
N LYS A 107 -7.55 5.93 -25.16
CA LYS A 107 -8.52 5.92 -26.27
C LYS A 107 -7.83 5.77 -27.63
N ALA A 108 -6.80 6.58 -27.89
CA ALA A 108 -6.07 6.55 -29.17
C ALA A 108 -5.40 5.19 -29.45
N LYS A 109 -5.13 4.41 -28.42
CA LYS A 109 -4.52 3.07 -28.53
C LYS A 109 -5.51 1.91 -28.41
N ASP A 110 -6.80 2.18 -28.31
CA ASP A 110 -7.83 1.18 -28.01
C ASP A 110 -7.42 0.25 -26.85
N ASN A 111 -6.93 0.87 -25.77
CA ASN A 111 -6.34 0.13 -24.65
C ASN A 111 -7.42 -0.37 -23.70
N PRO A 112 -7.49 -1.68 -23.41
CA PRO A 112 -8.51 -2.26 -22.52
C PRO A 112 -8.43 -1.75 -21.07
N ALA A 113 -7.34 -1.07 -20.68
CA ALA A 113 -7.23 -0.44 -19.38
C ALA A 113 -8.06 0.86 -19.25
N LEU A 114 -8.62 1.40 -20.34
CA LEU A 114 -9.36 2.66 -20.33
C LEU A 114 -10.51 2.64 -19.31
N LEU A 115 -11.43 1.70 -19.44
CA LEU A 115 -12.60 1.60 -18.55
C LEU A 115 -12.20 1.35 -17.08
N PRO A 116 -11.31 0.41 -16.75
CA PRO A 116 -10.79 0.26 -15.37
C PRO A 116 -10.17 1.53 -14.79
N VAL A 117 -9.42 2.30 -15.59
CA VAL A 117 -8.79 3.55 -15.14
C VAL A 117 -9.84 4.62 -14.88
N GLN A 118 -10.86 4.75 -15.74
CA GLN A 118 -11.99 5.67 -15.52
C GLN A 118 -12.77 5.32 -14.25
N ILE A 119 -13.09 4.04 -14.03
CA ILE A 119 -13.76 3.60 -12.81
C ILE A 119 -12.90 3.95 -11.58
N ALA A 120 -11.59 3.65 -11.61
CA ALA A 120 -10.70 3.95 -10.49
C ALA A 120 -10.64 5.46 -10.19
N TYR A 121 -10.57 6.29 -11.22
CA TYR A 121 -10.50 7.75 -11.07
C TYR A 121 -11.75 8.34 -10.41
N TYR A 122 -12.94 7.97 -10.90
CA TYR A 122 -14.20 8.53 -10.42
C TYR A 122 -14.69 7.93 -9.10
N THR A 123 -14.19 6.76 -8.70
CA THR A 123 -14.68 6.06 -7.49
C THR A 123 -13.64 5.93 -6.38
N GLY A 124 -12.37 6.16 -6.65
CA GLY A 124 -11.27 5.94 -5.71
C GLY A 124 -11.07 4.46 -5.31
N LEU A 125 -11.59 3.52 -6.08
CA LEU A 125 -11.44 2.10 -5.81
C LEU A 125 -9.98 1.64 -5.98
N ARG A 126 -9.57 0.66 -5.19
CA ARG A 126 -8.29 0.00 -5.38
C ARG A 126 -8.31 -0.82 -6.67
N ILE A 127 -7.14 -0.92 -7.35
CA ILE A 127 -7.03 -1.66 -8.61
C ILE A 127 -7.59 -3.09 -8.52
N GLY A 128 -7.31 -3.81 -7.43
CA GLY A 128 -7.86 -5.16 -7.26
C GLY A 128 -9.38 -5.18 -7.07
N GLU A 129 -9.99 -4.15 -6.52
CA GLU A 129 -11.44 -4.00 -6.39
C GLU A 129 -12.05 -3.69 -7.75
N VAL A 130 -11.45 -2.80 -8.54
CA VAL A 130 -11.88 -2.50 -9.92
C VAL A 130 -11.84 -3.76 -10.77
N CYS A 131 -10.73 -4.51 -10.76
CA CYS A 131 -10.61 -5.78 -11.50
C CYS A 131 -11.59 -6.86 -11.02
N GLY A 132 -12.10 -6.75 -9.79
CA GLY A 132 -13.08 -7.66 -9.22
C GLY A 132 -14.54 -7.31 -9.53
N LEU A 133 -14.81 -6.15 -10.15
CA LEU A 133 -16.18 -5.74 -10.50
C LEU A 133 -16.75 -6.60 -11.63
N THR A 134 -18.07 -6.78 -11.57
CA THR A 134 -18.87 -7.34 -12.67
C THR A 134 -20.06 -6.41 -12.93
N TRP A 135 -20.67 -6.52 -14.09
CA TRP A 135 -21.86 -5.74 -14.43
C TRP A 135 -23.03 -5.91 -13.44
N GLN A 136 -23.09 -7.06 -12.75
CA GLN A 136 -24.08 -7.32 -11.70
C GLN A 136 -23.85 -6.48 -10.43
N ASP A 137 -22.65 -5.98 -10.24
CA ASP A 137 -22.30 -5.15 -9.08
C ASP A 137 -22.61 -3.65 -9.32
N ILE A 138 -23.05 -3.27 -10.54
CA ILE A 138 -23.25 -1.89 -10.97
C ILE A 138 -24.73 -1.60 -11.16
N ASN A 139 -25.27 -0.69 -10.37
CA ASN A 139 -26.61 -0.15 -10.55
C ASN A 139 -26.51 1.21 -11.29
N LEU A 140 -26.88 1.21 -12.58
CA LEU A 140 -26.82 2.40 -13.44
C LEU A 140 -27.99 3.37 -13.22
N GLU A 141 -29.09 2.92 -12.61
CA GLU A 141 -30.27 3.75 -12.35
C GLU A 141 -30.05 4.59 -11.09
N GLU A 142 -29.61 3.94 -10.03
CA GLU A 142 -29.34 4.58 -8.75
C GLU A 142 -27.88 5.04 -8.60
N GLN A 143 -27.06 4.85 -9.65
CA GLN A 143 -25.67 5.32 -9.76
C GLN A 143 -24.75 4.90 -8.59
N TYR A 144 -24.80 3.63 -8.21
CA TYR A 144 -23.85 3.06 -7.26
C TYR A 144 -23.28 1.73 -7.76
N LEU A 145 -22.14 1.37 -7.22
CA LEU A 145 -21.54 0.05 -7.40
C LEU A 145 -21.29 -0.61 -6.04
N THR A 146 -21.32 -1.95 -6.04
CA THR A 146 -21.12 -2.76 -4.84
C THR A 146 -19.77 -3.47 -4.88
N VAL A 147 -18.89 -3.13 -3.97
CA VAL A 147 -17.56 -3.74 -3.86
C VAL A 147 -17.65 -4.98 -2.97
N ARG A 148 -17.64 -6.17 -3.58
CA ARG A 148 -17.78 -7.46 -2.89
C ARG A 148 -16.48 -8.26 -2.85
N ARG A 149 -15.62 -8.08 -3.87
CA ARG A 149 -14.45 -8.91 -4.10
C ARG A 149 -13.26 -8.08 -4.56
N SER A 150 -12.10 -8.69 -4.54
CA SER A 150 -10.86 -8.10 -5.05
C SER A 150 -10.08 -9.17 -5.80
N MET A 151 -9.59 -8.83 -6.99
CA MET A 151 -8.70 -9.70 -7.75
C MET A 151 -7.24 -9.39 -7.42
N ARG A 152 -6.42 -10.43 -7.37
CA ARG A 152 -4.98 -10.35 -7.18
C ARG A 152 -4.28 -11.22 -8.21
N TYR A 153 -3.25 -10.68 -8.81
CA TYR A 153 -2.35 -11.48 -9.62
C TYR A 153 -1.28 -12.12 -8.72
N ASN A 154 -1.17 -13.44 -8.77
CA ASN A 154 -0.13 -14.18 -8.09
C ASN A 154 1.02 -14.41 -9.07
N GLY A 155 2.06 -13.57 -8.98
CA GLY A 155 3.21 -13.62 -9.88
C GLY A 155 4.03 -14.92 -9.81
N THR A 156 3.97 -15.64 -8.68
CA THR A 156 4.66 -16.93 -8.53
C THR A 156 3.95 -18.07 -9.25
N ARG A 157 2.62 -18.06 -9.23
CA ARG A 157 1.78 -19.08 -9.87
C ARG A 157 1.28 -18.68 -11.25
N HIS A 158 1.53 -17.44 -11.67
CA HIS A 158 0.99 -16.84 -12.90
C HIS A 158 -0.54 -16.99 -13.02
N THR A 159 -1.25 -16.90 -11.91
CA THR A 159 -2.71 -17.05 -11.83
C THR A 159 -3.36 -15.82 -11.23
N THR A 160 -4.60 -15.58 -11.62
CA THR A 160 -5.44 -14.56 -11.00
C THR A 160 -6.30 -15.20 -9.92
N GLU A 161 -6.24 -14.67 -8.71
CA GLU A 161 -7.00 -15.14 -7.57
C GLU A 161 -8.08 -14.11 -7.22
N VAL A 162 -9.33 -14.57 -7.13
CA VAL A 162 -10.45 -13.76 -6.64
C VAL A 162 -10.63 -14.02 -5.17
N GLY A 163 -10.56 -12.97 -4.36
CA GLY A 163 -10.72 -13.04 -2.92
C GLY A 163 -11.67 -11.97 -2.38
N THR A 164 -11.87 -12.00 -1.08
CA THR A 164 -12.62 -10.94 -0.37
C THR A 164 -11.83 -9.63 -0.35
N THR A 165 -12.53 -8.51 -0.14
CA THR A 165 -11.88 -7.21 0.11
C THR A 165 -10.99 -7.29 1.35
N LYS A 166 -10.00 -6.38 1.48
CA LYS A 166 -9.00 -6.38 2.58
C LYS A 166 -9.59 -6.50 4.01
N ARG A 167 -10.85 -6.12 4.20
CA ARG A 167 -11.56 -6.21 5.48
C ARG A 167 -12.77 -7.12 5.43
N SER A 168 -12.93 -7.91 4.37
CA SER A 168 -14.08 -8.80 4.12
C SER A 168 -15.45 -8.10 4.23
N LYS A 169 -15.49 -6.76 4.06
CA LYS A 169 -16.72 -5.97 4.12
C LYS A 169 -17.17 -5.62 2.72
N VAL A 170 -18.43 -5.95 2.44
CA VAL A 170 -19.14 -5.43 1.27
C VAL A 170 -19.50 -3.97 1.53
N ARG A 171 -19.31 -3.12 0.52
CA ARG A 171 -19.70 -1.70 0.59
C ARG A 171 -20.22 -1.21 -0.75
N THR A 172 -21.06 -0.22 -0.72
CA THR A 172 -21.50 0.54 -1.88
C THR A 172 -20.63 1.79 -2.04
N VAL A 173 -20.48 2.23 -3.28
CA VAL A 173 -19.79 3.47 -3.65
C VAL A 173 -20.64 4.13 -4.73
N ASP A 174 -21.10 5.34 -4.46
CA ASP A 174 -21.85 6.15 -5.42
C ASP A 174 -20.91 6.71 -6.49
N PHE A 175 -21.43 6.98 -7.66
CA PHE A 175 -20.65 7.56 -8.74
C PHE A 175 -21.44 8.66 -9.49
N CYS A 176 -20.69 9.55 -10.15
CA CYS A 176 -21.24 10.72 -10.82
C CYS A 176 -21.83 10.39 -12.21
N ASP A 177 -22.61 11.34 -12.74
CA ASP A 177 -23.22 11.25 -14.08
C ASP A 177 -22.22 10.97 -15.20
N THR A 178 -21.02 11.53 -15.11
CA THR A 178 -19.95 11.29 -16.08
C THR A 178 -19.58 9.81 -16.15
N LEU A 179 -19.37 9.17 -15.01
CA LEU A 179 -19.07 7.74 -14.97
C LEU A 179 -20.29 6.92 -15.39
N ALA A 180 -21.49 7.34 -15.02
CA ALA A 180 -22.73 6.68 -15.46
C ALA A 180 -22.85 6.64 -16.99
N ALA A 181 -22.54 7.75 -17.67
CA ALA A 181 -22.54 7.82 -19.14
C ALA A 181 -21.49 6.87 -19.75
N ILE A 182 -20.28 6.86 -19.20
CA ILE A 182 -19.20 5.97 -19.63
C ILE A 182 -19.60 4.49 -19.48
N LEU A 183 -20.16 4.13 -18.33
CA LEU A 183 -20.58 2.75 -18.06
C LEU A 183 -21.76 2.29 -18.92
N ARG A 184 -22.71 3.20 -19.24
CA ARG A 184 -23.80 2.90 -20.19
C ARG A 184 -23.26 2.64 -21.58
N ALA A 185 -22.34 3.46 -22.07
CA ALA A 185 -21.69 3.25 -23.37
C ALA A 185 -20.92 1.90 -23.39
N ALA A 186 -20.10 1.64 -22.41
CA ALA A 186 -19.32 0.39 -22.33
C ALA A 186 -20.18 -0.88 -22.21
N ARG A 187 -21.38 -0.80 -21.63
CA ARG A 187 -22.29 -1.95 -21.52
C ARG A 187 -22.96 -2.32 -22.86
N THR A 188 -23.09 -1.37 -23.77
CA THR A 188 -23.73 -1.57 -25.08
C THR A 188 -22.75 -2.05 -26.15
N GLU A 189 -21.45 -1.89 -25.93
CA GLU A 189 -20.44 -2.37 -26.87
C GLU A 189 -20.31 -3.90 -26.78
N PRO A 190 -20.37 -4.62 -27.91
CA PRO A 190 -20.10 -6.06 -27.93
C PRO A 190 -18.62 -6.29 -27.56
N VAL A 191 -18.37 -7.15 -26.59
CA VAL A 191 -17.02 -7.55 -26.22
C VAL A 191 -16.43 -8.32 -27.40
N SER A 192 -15.53 -7.70 -28.16
CA SER A 192 -14.69 -8.40 -29.12
C SER A 192 -13.60 -9.17 -28.35
N TYR A 193 -13.68 -10.51 -28.38
CA TYR A 193 -12.64 -11.40 -27.83
C TYR A 193 -11.51 -11.56 -28.84
#